data_47126db020ea297b8bbdc387f029d0c1
#
_entry.id   47126db020ea297b8bbdc387f029d0c1
#
_cell.length_a   1.000
_cell.length_b   1.000
_cell.length_c   1.000
_cell.angle_alpha   90.00
_cell.angle_beta   90.00
_cell.angle_gamma   90.00
#
_symmetry.space_group_name_H-M   'P 1'
#
loop_
_entity.id
_entity.type
_entity.pdbx_description
1 polymer ?
#
loop_
_entity_poly.entity_id
_entity_poly.type
_entity_poly.pdbx_seq_one_letter_code
_entity_poly.pdbx_strand_id
1 'polypeptide(L)'
;MMSRTPERDLTMKTSSILSLLCSAAAAALVAVSAASAAAAPEPYIPVISKGFQHQFWQAVKLGAEKAAVDFKVKITFEGPENESQVDKQLEMVQAALAKKPQALCLAALDSKAVVPLLRKAQASKIPVVGFDSGVDSDIPVATAATDNVAAAAFAADKLAQLIGGAGEVAAIIHDQTSRTGIDRGDGFVKQMKSKHPNVKVVDVQYGGGDQLKSTDLAKAIIQAHPNLKGFFGANEGSIIGVLNAVKELKKEGKIVVIGYDAGKQQKDAIRKGVEAGAVSQDPVGIGYKCVEAAAKAIKGEPVPKTIDTGFKWYDKANIDSAEMKPLLYD
;
A
#
# COMPACT_ATOMS: atom_id res chain seq x y z
N MET A 1 -50.16 25.89 100.11
CA MET A 1 -51.09 26.25 99.05
C MET A 1 -50.35 26.03 97.71
N MET A 2 -50.69 24.98 97.00
CA MET A 2 -50.03 24.45 95.85
C MET A 2 -50.52 25.15 94.57
N SER A 3 -49.59 25.61 93.72
CA SER A 3 -49.90 26.07 92.38
C SER A 3 -49.19 25.15 91.38
N ARG A 4 -49.96 24.49 90.53
CA ARG A 4 -49.54 23.63 89.44
C ARG A 4 -49.28 24.49 88.19
N THR A 5 -48.13 24.36 87.55
CA THR A 5 -47.83 24.84 86.24
C THR A 5 -48.04 23.72 85.18
N PRO A 6 -48.59 24.00 83.98
CA PRO A 6 -48.86 22.97 83.04
C PRO A 6 -47.61 22.76 82.10
N GLU A 7 -47.27 21.50 81.84
CA GLU A 7 -46.37 21.05 80.81
C GLU A 7 -46.91 21.38 79.41
N ARG A 8 -46.10 22.00 78.58
CA ARG A 8 -46.37 22.16 77.13
C ARG A 8 -45.61 21.08 76.34
N ASP A 9 -46.39 20.34 75.63
CA ASP A 9 -45.99 19.32 74.68
C ASP A 9 -45.12 19.89 73.54
N LEU A 10 -43.90 19.36 73.38
CA LEU A 10 -42.87 19.81 72.42
C LEU A 10 -42.46 18.68 71.47
N THR A 11 -43.47 17.96 70.89
CA THR A 11 -43.20 16.78 70.09
C THR A 11 -43.65 16.87 68.60
N MET A 12 -43.76 18.05 68.01
CA MET A 12 -44.17 18.14 66.59
C MET A 12 -43.42 19.19 65.79
N LYS A 13 -42.12 19.09 65.64
CA LYS A 13 -41.37 19.86 64.59
C LYS A 13 -40.10 19.23 64.06
N THR A 14 -39.76 17.99 64.39
CA THR A 14 -38.50 17.37 63.92
C THR A 14 -38.66 16.47 62.67
N SER A 15 -39.87 16.13 62.22
CA SER A 15 -40.10 15.23 61.08
C SER A 15 -40.07 15.92 59.77
N SER A 16 -40.29 17.24 59.66
CA SER A 16 -40.33 17.94 58.32
C SER A 16 -38.98 18.42 57.84
N ILE A 17 -37.96 18.51 58.64
CA ILE A 17 -36.63 18.97 58.29
C ILE A 17 -35.78 17.79 57.72
N LEU A 18 -36.02 16.57 58.21
CA LEU A 18 -35.28 15.40 57.75
C LEU A 18 -35.69 14.90 56.36
N SER A 19 -36.96 15.14 55.99
CA SER A 19 -37.45 14.76 54.63
C SER A 19 -36.96 15.71 53.50
N LEU A 20 -36.68 16.97 53.79
CA LEU A 20 -36.15 17.92 52.81
C LEU A 20 -34.64 17.72 52.52
N LEU A 21 -33.87 17.25 53.50
CA LEU A 21 -32.43 16.98 53.34
C LEU A 21 -32.15 15.68 52.55
N CYS A 22 -33.00 14.66 52.67
CA CYS A 22 -32.87 13.43 51.87
C CYS A 22 -33.24 13.61 50.40
N SER A 23 -34.15 14.51 50.05
CA SER A 23 -34.54 14.78 48.66
C SER A 23 -33.49 15.59 47.89
N ALA A 24 -32.73 16.46 48.56
CA ALA A 24 -31.65 17.23 47.93
C ALA A 24 -30.39 16.38 47.66
N ALA A 25 -30.10 15.37 48.49
CA ALA A 25 -28.97 14.46 48.32
C ALA A 25 -29.20 13.45 47.15
N ALA A 26 -30.44 13.01 46.95
CA ALA A 26 -30.80 12.11 45.85
C ALA A 26 -30.76 12.80 44.46
N ALA A 27 -31.10 14.09 44.39
CA ALA A 27 -31.02 14.86 43.15
C ALA A 27 -29.56 15.22 42.74
N ALA A 28 -28.65 15.33 43.70
CA ALA A 28 -27.23 15.61 43.44
C ALA A 28 -26.45 14.34 42.93
N LEU A 29 -26.91 13.12 43.27
CA LEU A 29 -26.27 11.89 42.80
C LEU A 29 -26.68 11.50 41.37
N VAL A 30 -27.82 12.00 40.84
CA VAL A 30 -28.24 11.71 39.46
C VAL A 30 -27.61 12.69 38.47
N ALA A 31 -27.14 13.86 38.88
CA ALA A 31 -26.51 14.86 38.02
C ALA A 31 -25.03 14.58 37.70
N VAL A 32 -24.37 13.62 38.37
CA VAL A 32 -22.94 13.30 38.17
C VAL A 32 -22.75 12.18 37.12
N SER A 33 -23.82 11.49 36.69
CA SER A 33 -23.71 10.37 35.72
C SER A 33 -23.83 10.76 34.24
N ALA A 34 -23.97 12.05 33.92
CA ALA A 34 -23.83 12.58 32.58
C ALA A 34 -22.39 13.09 32.33
N ALA A 35 -21.38 12.34 32.82
CA ALA A 35 -20.04 12.50 32.29
C ALA A 35 -20.08 12.14 30.83
N SER A 36 -20.06 13.17 29.99
CA SER A 36 -19.90 13.08 28.54
C SER A 36 -18.85 11.98 28.29
N ALA A 37 -19.27 10.86 27.72
CA ALA A 37 -18.34 9.88 27.18
C ALA A 37 -17.64 10.62 26.02
N ALA A 38 -16.54 11.31 26.31
CA ALA A 38 -15.65 11.82 25.30
C ALA A 38 -15.33 10.62 24.42
N ALA A 39 -15.75 10.66 23.17
CA ALA A 39 -15.44 9.60 22.22
C ALA A 39 -13.94 9.35 22.31
N ALA A 40 -13.54 8.09 22.52
CA ALA A 40 -12.14 7.74 22.53
C ALA A 40 -11.49 8.28 21.23
N PRO A 41 -10.30 8.89 21.30
CA PRO A 41 -9.65 9.43 20.11
C PRO A 41 -9.53 8.35 19.05
N GLU A 42 -9.81 8.71 17.81
CA GLU A 42 -9.70 7.78 16.69
C GLU A 42 -8.30 7.17 16.63
N PRO A 43 -8.18 5.84 16.43
CA PRO A 43 -6.88 5.18 16.32
C PRO A 43 -6.06 5.80 15.20
N TYR A 44 -4.79 6.06 15.47
CA TYR A 44 -3.86 6.63 14.47
C TYR A 44 -3.01 5.54 13.81
N ILE A 45 -2.99 5.53 12.48
CA ILE A 45 -2.26 4.58 11.63
C ILE A 45 -1.43 5.38 10.63
N PRO A 46 -0.12 5.53 10.79
CA PRO A 46 0.75 6.02 9.72
C PRO A 46 0.81 4.98 8.59
N VAL A 47 0.65 5.46 7.34
CA VAL A 47 0.78 4.68 6.12
C VAL A 47 2.01 5.19 5.40
N ILE A 48 3.07 4.36 5.33
CA ILE A 48 4.37 4.74 4.76
C ILE A 48 4.58 3.99 3.46
N SER A 49 4.55 4.75 2.34
CA SER A 49 4.76 4.27 0.97
C SER A 49 6.24 4.20 0.60
N LYS A 50 6.56 3.64 -0.59
CA LYS A 50 7.93 3.64 -1.12
C LYS A 50 8.33 4.99 -1.72
N GLY A 51 7.37 5.82 -2.16
CA GLY A 51 7.67 7.13 -2.75
C GLY A 51 6.41 7.86 -3.20
N PHE A 52 6.63 8.99 -3.90
CA PHE A 52 5.54 9.81 -4.46
C PHE A 52 5.74 10.11 -5.96
N GLN A 53 6.84 9.68 -6.58
CA GLN A 53 7.13 10.00 -7.98
C GLN A 53 6.17 9.32 -8.99
N HIS A 54 5.45 8.26 -8.59
CA HIS A 54 4.54 7.51 -9.45
C HIS A 54 3.07 7.80 -9.13
N GLN A 55 2.23 7.84 -10.15
CA GLN A 55 0.78 8.00 -10.02
C GLN A 55 0.15 6.83 -9.24
N PHE A 56 0.77 5.65 -9.29
CA PHE A 56 0.43 4.48 -8.50
C PHE A 56 0.21 4.82 -7.01
N TRP A 57 1.12 5.58 -6.39
CA TRP A 57 1.03 5.92 -4.96
C TRP A 57 -0.12 6.86 -4.63
N GLN A 58 -0.56 7.69 -5.58
CA GLN A 58 -1.75 8.54 -5.40
C GLN A 58 -3.02 7.68 -5.38
N ALA A 59 -3.09 6.65 -6.22
CA ALA A 59 -4.21 5.71 -6.22
C ALA A 59 -4.24 4.85 -4.93
N VAL A 60 -3.08 4.39 -4.43
CA VAL A 60 -2.97 3.71 -3.13
C VAL A 60 -3.44 4.61 -1.99
N LYS A 61 -3.03 5.88 -1.98
CA LYS A 61 -3.46 6.89 -1.00
C LYS A 61 -4.99 7.03 -0.98
N LEU A 62 -5.61 7.13 -2.15
CA LEU A 62 -7.07 7.23 -2.26
C LEU A 62 -7.78 6.05 -1.59
N GLY A 63 -7.27 4.84 -1.78
CA GLY A 63 -7.79 3.64 -1.13
C GLY A 63 -7.63 3.67 0.39
N ALA A 64 -6.46 4.09 0.87
CA ALA A 64 -6.16 4.21 2.29
C ALA A 64 -7.06 5.27 2.97
N GLU A 65 -7.25 6.43 2.34
CA GLU A 65 -8.13 7.49 2.85
C GLU A 65 -9.59 7.04 2.92
N LYS A 66 -10.07 6.30 1.90
CA LYS A 66 -11.42 5.73 1.93
C LYS A 66 -11.60 4.76 3.10
N ALA A 67 -10.65 3.85 3.30
CA ALA A 67 -10.71 2.92 4.42
C ALA A 67 -10.63 3.64 5.78
N ALA A 68 -9.86 4.74 5.88
CA ALA A 68 -9.79 5.54 7.10
C ALA A 68 -11.17 6.09 7.51
N VAL A 69 -11.96 6.55 6.53
CA VAL A 69 -13.35 6.99 6.77
C VAL A 69 -14.24 5.82 7.19
N ASP A 70 -14.20 4.70 6.45
CA ASP A 70 -15.07 3.55 6.68
C ASP A 70 -14.83 2.89 8.05
N PHE A 71 -13.57 2.83 8.49
CA PHE A 71 -13.16 2.22 9.76
C PHE A 71 -13.00 3.20 10.92
N LYS A 72 -13.25 4.51 10.70
CA LYS A 72 -13.12 5.59 11.70
C LYS A 72 -11.73 5.58 12.35
N VAL A 73 -10.70 5.63 11.54
CA VAL A 73 -9.30 5.73 11.96
C VAL A 73 -8.67 6.97 11.34
N LYS A 74 -7.72 7.57 12.05
CA LYS A 74 -6.91 8.67 11.53
C LYS A 74 -5.68 8.09 10.84
N ILE A 75 -5.38 8.54 9.64
CA ILE A 75 -4.15 8.16 8.93
C ILE A 75 -3.29 9.38 8.61
N THR A 76 -1.99 9.17 8.42
CA THR A 76 -1.13 9.98 7.57
C THR A 76 -0.66 9.09 6.42
N PHE A 77 -0.52 9.66 5.22
CA PHE A 77 0.09 8.96 4.09
C PHE A 77 1.38 9.66 3.75
N GLU A 78 2.49 9.01 4.01
CA GLU A 78 3.84 9.57 3.94
C GLU A 78 4.74 8.63 3.13
N GLY A 79 5.82 9.17 2.56
CA GLY A 79 6.84 8.42 1.85
C GLY A 79 8.02 9.30 1.49
N PRO A 80 9.17 8.74 1.12
CA PRO A 80 10.28 9.51 0.57
C PRO A 80 9.89 10.10 -0.80
N GLU A 81 10.72 11.01 -1.29
CA GLU A 81 10.51 11.66 -2.58
C GLU A 81 10.50 10.64 -3.74
N ASN A 82 11.40 9.65 -3.66
CA ASN A 82 11.52 8.60 -4.67
C ASN A 82 11.90 7.24 -4.07
N GLU A 83 11.75 6.18 -4.88
CA GLU A 83 11.92 4.79 -4.46
C GLU A 83 13.37 4.33 -4.28
N SER A 84 14.36 5.22 -4.39
CA SER A 84 15.75 4.92 -4.10
C SER A 84 16.22 5.36 -2.70
N GLN A 85 15.36 6.07 -1.95
CA GLN A 85 15.70 6.70 -0.68
C GLN A 85 15.40 5.79 0.53
N VAL A 86 16.06 4.63 0.61
CA VAL A 86 15.88 3.64 1.68
C VAL A 86 16.10 4.24 3.05
N ASP A 87 17.23 4.93 3.26
CA ASP A 87 17.58 5.52 4.57
C ASP A 87 16.51 6.52 5.03
N LYS A 88 16.00 7.32 4.08
CA LYS A 88 14.92 8.27 4.38
C LYS A 88 13.65 7.59 4.83
N GLN A 89 13.27 6.47 4.19
CA GLN A 89 12.13 5.69 4.62
C GLN A 89 12.33 5.10 6.03
N LEU A 90 13.52 4.60 6.34
CA LEU A 90 13.84 4.08 7.68
C LEU A 90 13.70 5.18 8.76
N GLU A 91 14.18 6.41 8.50
CA GLU A 91 13.96 7.56 9.38
C GLU A 91 12.47 7.84 9.59
N MET A 92 11.67 7.81 8.51
CA MET A 92 10.23 8.04 8.58
C MET A 92 9.51 6.96 9.41
N VAL A 93 9.86 5.69 9.23
CA VAL A 93 9.34 4.58 10.05
C VAL A 93 9.70 4.78 11.51
N GLN A 94 10.95 5.15 11.81
CA GLN A 94 11.39 5.42 13.18
C GLN A 94 10.60 6.58 13.82
N ALA A 95 10.42 7.68 13.08
CA ALA A 95 9.66 8.84 13.52
C ALA A 95 8.16 8.51 13.75
N ALA A 96 7.59 7.68 12.88
CA ALA A 96 6.21 7.21 13.03
C ALA A 96 6.03 6.35 14.28
N LEU A 97 6.95 5.42 14.56
CA LEU A 97 6.90 4.58 15.76
C LEU A 97 7.09 5.40 17.06
N ALA A 98 7.89 6.48 17.03
CA ALA A 98 8.06 7.38 18.18
C ALA A 98 6.74 8.07 18.59
N LYS A 99 5.80 8.26 17.68
CA LYS A 99 4.45 8.79 17.94
C LYS A 99 3.52 7.77 18.62
N LYS A 100 3.97 6.53 18.84
CA LYS A 100 3.21 5.43 19.44
C LYS A 100 1.85 5.20 18.75
N PRO A 101 1.82 4.95 17.43
CA PRO A 101 0.60 4.72 16.69
C PRO A 101 -0.08 3.41 17.15
N GLN A 102 -1.38 3.26 16.87
CA GLN A 102 -2.12 2.05 17.18
C GLN A 102 -1.84 0.90 16.22
N ALA A 103 -1.38 1.20 14.98
CA ALA A 103 -0.84 0.25 14.00
C ALA A 103 0.09 1.00 13.04
N LEU A 104 0.85 0.26 12.23
CA LEU A 104 1.70 0.78 11.17
C LEU A 104 1.36 0.06 9.86
N CYS A 105 1.07 0.82 8.79
CA CYS A 105 1.04 0.34 7.41
C CYS A 105 2.35 0.68 6.72
N LEU A 106 3.01 -0.31 6.08
CA LEU A 106 4.33 -0.12 5.47
C LEU A 106 4.47 -0.85 4.13
N ALA A 107 4.87 -0.13 3.09
CA ALA A 107 5.43 -0.67 1.85
C ALA A 107 6.95 -0.50 1.90
N ALA A 108 7.69 -1.58 2.11
CA ALA A 108 9.13 -1.47 2.37
C ALA A 108 9.95 -1.28 1.08
N LEU A 109 10.87 -0.30 1.06
CA LEU A 109 11.87 -0.12 0.02
C LEU A 109 12.96 -1.19 0.07
N ASP A 110 13.30 -1.64 1.27
CA ASP A 110 14.23 -2.74 1.49
C ASP A 110 13.61 -3.74 2.47
N SER A 111 13.43 -4.98 1.98
CA SER A 111 12.72 -6.03 2.72
C SER A 111 13.44 -6.48 4.00
N LYS A 112 14.75 -6.21 4.10
CA LYS A 112 15.62 -6.63 5.22
C LYS A 112 16.00 -5.47 6.12
N ALA A 113 16.39 -4.33 5.56
CA ALA A 113 16.88 -3.17 6.31
C ALA A 113 15.83 -2.64 7.32
N VAL A 114 14.55 -2.77 7.04
CA VAL A 114 13.48 -2.32 7.93
C VAL A 114 13.21 -3.24 9.11
N VAL A 115 13.65 -4.51 9.08
CA VAL A 115 13.33 -5.54 10.09
C VAL A 115 13.67 -5.11 11.53
N PRO A 116 14.80 -4.44 11.82
CA PRO A 116 15.08 -3.94 13.17
C PRO A 116 14.02 -2.97 13.72
N LEU A 117 13.43 -2.14 12.86
CA LEU A 117 12.35 -1.22 13.23
C LEU A 117 11.03 -1.99 13.47
N LEU A 118 10.76 -3.03 12.67
CA LEU A 118 9.60 -3.89 12.88
C LEU A 118 9.68 -4.63 14.22
N ARG A 119 10.88 -5.07 14.66
CA ARG A 119 11.09 -5.64 15.99
C ARG A 119 10.78 -4.64 17.11
N LYS A 120 11.10 -3.35 16.93
CA LYS A 120 10.71 -2.28 17.86
C LYS A 120 9.19 -2.11 17.93
N ALA A 121 8.50 -2.15 16.78
CA ALA A 121 7.05 -2.12 16.71
C ALA A 121 6.44 -3.30 17.47
N GLN A 122 6.93 -4.52 17.22
CA GLN A 122 6.48 -5.75 17.89
C GLN A 122 6.69 -5.69 19.40
N ALA A 123 7.87 -5.25 19.87
CA ALA A 123 8.15 -5.07 21.31
C ALA A 123 7.21 -4.05 21.97
N SER A 124 6.77 -3.04 21.21
CA SER A 124 5.81 -2.02 21.63
C SER A 124 4.35 -2.46 21.43
N LYS A 125 4.10 -3.70 20.99
CA LYS A 125 2.77 -4.26 20.66
C LYS A 125 2.00 -3.44 19.62
N ILE A 126 2.72 -2.80 18.69
CA ILE A 126 2.15 -2.08 17.55
C ILE A 126 2.03 -3.07 16.40
N PRO A 127 0.82 -3.47 15.97
CA PRO A 127 0.65 -4.34 14.81
C PRO A 127 1.14 -3.65 13.54
N VAL A 128 1.84 -4.41 12.69
CA VAL A 128 2.33 -3.94 11.40
C VAL A 128 1.59 -4.67 10.29
N VAL A 129 1.11 -3.93 9.31
CA VAL A 129 0.54 -4.45 8.08
C VAL A 129 1.42 -4.03 6.91
N GLY A 130 1.93 -5.01 6.16
CA GLY A 130 2.59 -4.75 4.88
C GLY A 130 1.57 -4.41 3.80
N PHE A 131 1.94 -3.56 2.86
CA PHE A 131 1.15 -3.36 1.64
C PHE A 131 2.05 -3.16 0.43
N ASP A 132 1.57 -3.49 -0.78
CA ASP A 132 2.34 -3.46 -2.02
C ASP A 132 3.62 -4.28 -1.97
N SER A 133 4.59 -3.84 -1.17
CA SER A 133 5.88 -4.49 -0.97
C SER A 133 6.00 -5.00 0.48
N GLY A 134 6.16 -6.30 0.63
CA GLY A 134 6.33 -6.97 1.92
C GLY A 134 7.75 -6.84 2.48
N VAL A 135 8.03 -7.63 3.51
CA VAL A 135 9.32 -7.67 4.20
C VAL A 135 9.77 -9.12 4.42
N ASP A 136 11.07 -9.33 4.59
CA ASP A 136 11.66 -10.65 4.89
C ASP A 136 11.55 -10.96 6.41
N SER A 137 10.30 -10.98 6.90
CA SER A 137 10.00 -11.20 8.32
C SER A 137 8.54 -11.61 8.52
N ASP A 138 8.28 -12.43 9.54
CA ASP A 138 6.93 -12.84 9.96
C ASP A 138 6.24 -11.84 10.89
N ILE A 139 6.90 -10.73 11.24
CA ILE A 139 6.36 -9.72 12.16
C ILE A 139 5.06 -9.07 11.66
N PRO A 140 4.90 -8.67 10.37
CA PRO A 140 3.63 -8.13 9.91
C PRO A 140 2.48 -9.11 10.13
N VAL A 141 1.37 -8.63 10.69
CA VAL A 141 0.17 -9.47 10.94
C VAL A 141 -0.52 -9.86 9.65
N ALA A 142 -0.40 -9.03 8.61
CA ALA A 142 -0.90 -9.24 7.25
C ALA A 142 -0.03 -8.51 6.25
N THR A 143 -0.14 -8.90 4.96
CA THR A 143 0.40 -8.14 3.82
C THR A 143 -0.66 -8.09 2.72
N ALA A 144 -1.08 -6.89 2.32
CA ALA A 144 -2.02 -6.65 1.23
C ALA A 144 -1.24 -6.26 -0.04
N ALA A 145 -1.15 -7.16 -1.02
CA ALA A 145 -0.34 -6.96 -2.22
C ALA A 145 -0.85 -7.81 -3.37
N THR A 146 -0.45 -7.47 -4.58
CA THR A 146 -0.52 -8.33 -5.76
C THR A 146 0.40 -9.54 -5.57
N ASP A 147 0.01 -10.74 -6.04
CA ASP A 147 0.95 -11.84 -6.26
C ASP A 147 1.92 -11.45 -7.38
N ASN A 148 3.04 -10.82 -6.99
CA ASN A 148 4.01 -10.24 -7.92
C ASN A 148 4.76 -11.32 -8.71
N VAL A 149 4.95 -12.53 -8.16
CA VAL A 149 5.58 -13.64 -8.88
C VAL A 149 4.66 -14.13 -9.98
N ALA A 150 3.38 -14.36 -9.68
CA ALA A 150 2.40 -14.81 -10.67
C ALA A 150 2.16 -13.73 -11.74
N ALA A 151 2.06 -12.47 -11.36
CA ALA A 151 1.84 -11.34 -12.26
C ALA A 151 3.01 -11.16 -13.25
N ALA A 152 4.25 -11.26 -12.80
CA ALA A 152 5.43 -11.17 -13.65
C ALA A 152 5.62 -12.42 -14.53
N ALA A 153 5.28 -13.60 -14.05
CA ALA A 153 5.23 -14.81 -14.85
C ALA A 153 4.21 -14.68 -15.99
N PHE A 154 3.03 -14.14 -15.68
CA PHE A 154 2.02 -13.85 -16.69
C PHE A 154 2.49 -12.81 -17.73
N ALA A 155 3.19 -11.75 -17.30
CA ALA A 155 3.81 -10.77 -18.20
C ALA A 155 4.83 -11.45 -19.13
N ALA A 156 5.64 -12.39 -18.61
CA ALA A 156 6.58 -13.16 -19.42
C ALA A 156 5.86 -13.99 -20.51
N ASP A 157 4.78 -14.69 -20.16
CA ASP A 157 3.97 -15.46 -21.11
C ASP A 157 3.40 -14.54 -22.21
N LYS A 158 2.88 -13.37 -21.84
CA LYS A 158 2.37 -12.37 -22.77
C LYS A 158 3.47 -11.86 -23.71
N LEU A 159 4.65 -11.51 -23.19
CA LEU A 159 5.74 -11.04 -24.03
C LEU A 159 6.21 -12.13 -25.01
N ALA A 160 6.39 -13.35 -24.52
CA ALA A 160 6.76 -14.49 -25.38
C ALA A 160 5.75 -14.73 -26.49
N GLN A 161 4.45 -14.68 -26.20
CA GLN A 161 3.38 -14.80 -27.17
C GLN A 161 3.46 -13.68 -28.23
N LEU A 162 3.61 -12.43 -27.79
CA LEU A 162 3.61 -11.24 -28.66
C LEU A 162 4.81 -11.21 -29.62
N ILE A 163 5.97 -11.75 -29.23
CA ILE A 163 7.16 -11.84 -30.09
C ILE A 163 7.21 -13.11 -30.96
N GLY A 164 6.16 -13.94 -30.94
CA GLY A 164 6.09 -15.18 -31.73
C GLY A 164 6.86 -16.37 -31.13
N GLY A 165 7.08 -16.40 -29.82
CA GLY A 165 7.62 -17.54 -29.07
C GLY A 165 9.13 -17.74 -29.17
N ALA A 166 9.87 -16.85 -29.86
CA ALA A 166 11.33 -16.95 -29.99
C ALA A 166 12.01 -15.60 -30.22
N GLY A 167 13.21 -15.43 -29.68
CA GLY A 167 14.03 -14.23 -29.85
C GLY A 167 14.64 -13.72 -28.56
N GLU A 168 15.25 -12.55 -28.64
CA GLU A 168 15.89 -11.88 -27.50
C GLU A 168 14.92 -10.93 -26.82
N VAL A 169 14.90 -10.96 -25.49
CA VAL A 169 14.12 -10.02 -24.65
C VAL A 169 14.99 -9.47 -23.53
N ALA A 170 14.66 -8.28 -23.05
CA ALA A 170 15.30 -7.67 -21.91
C ALA A 170 14.28 -7.15 -20.91
N ALA A 171 14.74 -6.81 -19.70
CA ALA A 171 13.89 -6.23 -18.67
C ALA A 171 14.60 -5.10 -17.93
N ILE A 172 13.84 -4.05 -17.58
CA ILE A 172 14.22 -3.11 -16.52
C ILE A 172 13.34 -3.40 -15.31
N ILE A 173 13.97 -3.82 -14.22
CA ILE A 173 13.36 -4.01 -12.91
C ILE A 173 13.61 -2.76 -12.08
N HIS A 174 12.72 -2.40 -11.16
CA HIS A 174 12.89 -1.18 -10.38
C HIS A 174 14.06 -1.30 -9.38
N ASP A 175 14.14 -2.35 -8.56
CA ASP A 175 15.21 -2.53 -7.58
C ASP A 175 15.49 -4.02 -7.26
N GLN A 176 16.48 -4.28 -6.40
CA GLN A 176 16.91 -5.61 -5.96
C GLN A 176 16.64 -5.87 -4.47
N THR A 177 16.04 -4.95 -3.76
CA THR A 177 15.93 -4.99 -2.29
C THR A 177 14.49 -5.03 -1.80
N SER A 178 13.55 -4.47 -2.55
CA SER A 178 12.13 -4.58 -2.25
C SER A 178 11.55 -5.93 -2.69
N ARG A 179 10.54 -6.42 -1.99
CA ARG A 179 9.87 -7.68 -2.40
C ARG A 179 9.27 -7.58 -3.80
N THR A 180 8.67 -6.45 -4.15
CA THR A 180 8.11 -6.25 -5.50
C THR A 180 9.19 -6.31 -6.58
N GLY A 181 10.37 -5.71 -6.36
CA GLY A 181 11.49 -5.79 -7.31
C GLY A 181 12.00 -7.21 -7.49
N ILE A 182 12.27 -7.89 -6.38
CA ILE A 182 12.75 -9.28 -6.38
C ILE A 182 11.72 -10.20 -7.05
N ASP A 183 10.46 -10.16 -6.59
CA ASP A 183 9.42 -11.09 -7.04
C ASP A 183 9.06 -10.89 -8.53
N ARG A 184 9.03 -9.64 -9.02
CA ARG A 184 8.78 -9.37 -10.45
C ARG A 184 9.96 -9.78 -11.32
N GLY A 185 11.20 -9.51 -10.89
CA GLY A 185 12.40 -9.94 -11.59
C GLY A 185 12.49 -11.47 -11.68
N ASP A 186 12.40 -12.14 -10.55
CA ASP A 186 12.48 -13.60 -10.45
C ASP A 186 11.33 -14.29 -11.21
N GLY A 187 10.09 -13.81 -11.02
CA GLY A 187 8.92 -14.34 -11.71
C GLY A 187 9.04 -14.28 -13.22
N PHE A 188 9.46 -13.13 -13.77
CA PHE A 188 9.67 -12.95 -15.20
C PHE A 188 10.78 -13.86 -15.75
N VAL A 189 11.97 -13.81 -15.16
CA VAL A 189 13.14 -14.57 -15.65
C VAL A 189 12.91 -16.08 -15.53
N LYS A 190 12.37 -16.53 -14.38
CA LYS A 190 12.08 -17.95 -14.16
C LYS A 190 11.04 -18.49 -15.15
N GLN A 191 9.97 -17.72 -15.39
CA GLN A 191 8.93 -18.11 -16.36
C GLN A 191 9.49 -18.20 -17.77
N MET A 192 10.24 -17.18 -18.23
CA MET A 192 10.91 -17.23 -19.53
C MET A 192 11.77 -18.47 -19.68
N LYS A 193 12.66 -18.72 -18.71
CA LYS A 193 13.58 -19.86 -18.74
C LYS A 193 12.87 -21.21 -18.75
N SER A 194 11.78 -21.35 -17.98
CA SER A 194 11.12 -22.65 -17.78
C SER A 194 10.06 -22.98 -18.82
N LYS A 195 9.37 -21.97 -19.36
CA LYS A 195 8.23 -22.14 -20.28
C LYS A 195 8.50 -21.69 -21.71
N HIS A 196 9.48 -20.82 -21.91
CA HIS A 196 9.78 -20.24 -23.22
C HIS A 196 11.27 -20.41 -23.59
N PRO A 197 11.79 -21.66 -23.73
CA PRO A 197 13.23 -21.93 -23.89
C PRO A 197 13.84 -21.32 -25.18
N ASN A 198 13.00 -20.97 -26.15
CA ASN A 198 13.44 -20.30 -27.38
C ASN A 198 13.47 -18.75 -27.24
N VAL A 199 13.00 -18.20 -26.10
CA VAL A 199 13.10 -16.79 -25.77
C VAL A 199 14.29 -16.60 -24.82
N LYS A 200 15.26 -15.81 -25.22
CA LYS A 200 16.48 -15.54 -24.43
C LYS A 200 16.32 -14.21 -23.70
N VAL A 201 16.35 -14.24 -22.37
CA VAL A 201 16.52 -13.01 -21.59
C VAL A 201 17.99 -12.63 -21.65
N VAL A 202 18.33 -11.62 -22.48
CA VAL A 202 19.71 -11.23 -22.77
C VAL A 202 20.27 -10.23 -21.78
N ASP A 203 19.40 -9.42 -21.14
CA ASP A 203 19.81 -8.45 -20.13
C ASP A 203 18.68 -8.16 -19.15
N VAL A 204 19.06 -7.92 -17.88
CA VAL A 204 18.18 -7.47 -16.80
C VAL A 204 18.90 -6.38 -16.03
N GLN A 205 18.38 -5.16 -16.05
CA GLN A 205 18.98 -4.02 -15.37
C GLN A 205 18.03 -3.43 -14.33
N TYR A 206 18.55 -2.60 -13.41
CA TYR A 206 17.83 -2.07 -12.27
C TYR A 206 17.83 -0.55 -12.27
N GLY A 207 16.66 0.01 -12.57
CA GLY A 207 16.46 1.45 -12.79
C GLY A 207 16.21 2.28 -11.53
N GLY A 208 16.00 1.65 -10.36
CA GLY A 208 15.63 2.37 -9.12
C GLY A 208 14.23 2.97 -9.16
N GLY A 209 13.34 2.51 -10.06
CA GLY A 209 12.05 3.14 -10.31
C GLY A 209 12.15 4.53 -10.98
N ASP A 210 13.37 4.98 -11.31
CA ASP A 210 13.62 6.27 -11.93
C ASP A 210 13.48 6.19 -13.46
N GLN A 211 12.68 7.10 -14.03
CA GLN A 211 12.38 7.10 -15.45
C GLN A 211 13.60 7.44 -16.32
N LEU A 212 14.42 8.41 -15.90
CA LEU A 212 15.59 8.85 -16.66
C LEU A 212 16.67 7.77 -16.67
N LYS A 213 17.00 7.23 -15.48
CA LYS A 213 17.94 6.12 -15.36
C LYS A 213 17.48 4.90 -16.15
N SER A 214 16.19 4.57 -16.10
CA SER A 214 15.61 3.47 -16.87
C SER A 214 15.68 3.73 -18.37
N THR A 215 15.53 4.99 -18.81
CA THR A 215 15.72 5.38 -20.22
C THR A 215 17.15 5.12 -20.68
N ASP A 216 18.14 5.53 -19.90
CA ASP A 216 19.56 5.37 -20.27
C ASP A 216 19.95 3.88 -20.29
N LEU A 217 19.53 3.10 -19.30
CA LEU A 217 19.74 1.65 -19.27
C LEU A 217 19.07 0.96 -20.48
N ALA A 218 17.83 1.31 -20.79
CA ALA A 218 17.11 0.72 -21.92
C ALA A 218 17.76 1.07 -23.26
N LYS A 219 18.26 2.31 -23.44
CA LYS A 219 19.05 2.69 -24.63
C LYS A 219 20.32 1.85 -24.76
N ALA A 220 21.06 1.68 -23.67
CA ALA A 220 22.28 0.87 -23.68
C ALA A 220 21.98 -0.59 -24.05
N ILE A 221 20.93 -1.19 -23.50
CA ILE A 221 20.50 -2.56 -23.83
C ILE A 221 20.11 -2.66 -25.32
N ILE A 222 19.30 -1.74 -25.85
CA ILE A 222 18.87 -1.77 -27.26
C ILE A 222 20.06 -1.64 -28.23
N GLN A 223 21.08 -0.86 -27.85
CA GLN A 223 22.30 -0.70 -28.65
C GLN A 223 23.19 -1.94 -28.58
N ALA A 224 23.31 -2.58 -27.43
CA ALA A 224 24.09 -3.79 -27.23
C ALA A 224 23.46 -5.04 -27.88
N HIS A 225 22.13 -5.04 -28.02
CA HIS A 225 21.36 -6.19 -28.53
C HIS A 225 20.52 -5.78 -29.75
N PRO A 226 21.14 -5.68 -30.96
CA PRO A 226 20.45 -5.22 -32.16
C PRO A 226 19.30 -6.11 -32.62
N ASN A 227 19.26 -7.37 -32.16
CA ASN A 227 18.22 -8.35 -32.45
C ASN A 227 17.12 -8.41 -31.40
N LEU A 228 17.10 -7.48 -30.43
CA LEU A 228 16.12 -7.43 -29.37
C LEU A 228 14.70 -7.33 -29.93
N LYS A 229 13.84 -8.27 -29.57
CA LYS A 229 12.45 -8.33 -30.03
C LYS A 229 11.45 -7.85 -28.99
N GLY A 230 11.77 -7.95 -27.69
CA GLY A 230 10.86 -7.61 -26.63
C GLY A 230 11.52 -6.93 -25.45
N PHE A 231 10.76 -6.08 -24.76
CA PHE A 231 11.22 -5.38 -23.57
C PHE A 231 10.13 -5.35 -22.52
N PHE A 232 10.49 -5.66 -21.25
CA PHE A 232 9.62 -5.58 -20.09
C PHE A 232 10.08 -4.49 -19.13
N GLY A 233 9.17 -3.59 -18.73
CA GLY A 233 9.36 -2.63 -17.64
C GLY A 233 8.54 -3.03 -16.41
N ALA A 234 9.19 -3.31 -15.29
CA ALA A 234 8.56 -3.99 -14.16
C ALA A 234 7.83 -3.07 -13.15
N ASN A 235 7.79 -1.76 -13.38
CA ASN A 235 6.97 -0.79 -12.66
C ASN A 235 6.77 0.46 -13.51
N GLU A 236 5.93 1.39 -13.04
CA GLU A 236 5.60 2.63 -13.76
C GLU A 236 6.85 3.40 -14.24
N GLY A 237 7.86 3.60 -13.38
CA GLY A 237 9.08 4.31 -13.76
C GLY A 237 9.93 3.55 -14.78
N SER A 238 10.07 2.24 -14.62
CA SER A 238 10.84 1.39 -15.53
C SER A 238 10.22 1.34 -16.92
N ILE A 239 8.91 1.15 -17.04
CA ILE A 239 8.25 1.08 -18.34
C ILE A 239 8.26 2.42 -19.07
N ILE A 240 8.05 3.54 -18.37
CA ILE A 240 8.14 4.87 -18.97
C ILE A 240 9.55 5.09 -19.52
N GLY A 241 10.58 4.67 -18.79
CA GLY A 241 11.97 4.72 -19.29
C GLY A 241 12.19 3.90 -20.54
N VAL A 242 11.68 2.66 -20.60
CA VAL A 242 11.75 1.81 -21.80
C VAL A 242 11.02 2.46 -23.00
N LEU A 243 9.83 3.02 -22.77
CA LEU A 243 9.06 3.71 -23.82
C LEU A 243 9.82 4.92 -24.38
N ASN A 244 10.45 5.71 -23.51
CA ASN A 244 11.28 6.84 -23.92
C ASN A 244 12.49 6.38 -24.77
N ALA A 245 13.21 5.34 -24.34
CA ALA A 245 14.35 4.78 -25.06
C ALA A 245 13.96 4.27 -26.46
N VAL A 246 12.87 3.51 -26.54
CA VAL A 246 12.36 2.97 -27.82
C VAL A 246 11.97 4.10 -28.78
N LYS A 247 11.35 5.16 -28.28
CA LYS A 247 10.98 6.36 -29.04
C LYS A 247 12.21 7.13 -29.52
N GLU A 248 13.15 7.44 -28.61
CA GLU A 248 14.38 8.19 -28.95
C GLU A 248 15.25 7.47 -29.99
N LEU A 249 15.33 6.13 -29.89
CA LEU A 249 16.07 5.30 -30.83
C LEU A 249 15.27 4.91 -32.09
N LYS A 250 14.04 5.41 -32.25
CA LYS A 250 13.15 5.12 -33.41
C LYS A 250 12.94 3.61 -33.61
N LYS A 251 12.73 2.88 -32.50
CA LYS A 251 12.49 1.43 -32.49
C LYS A 251 11.01 1.08 -32.21
N GLU A 252 10.12 2.06 -32.24
CA GLU A 252 8.67 1.86 -32.14
C GLU A 252 8.16 0.90 -33.20
N GLY A 253 7.37 -0.09 -32.84
CA GLY A 253 6.88 -1.15 -33.72
C GLY A 253 7.93 -2.20 -34.14
N LYS A 254 9.22 -2.03 -33.78
CA LYS A 254 10.28 -3.02 -34.00
C LYS A 254 10.60 -3.85 -32.75
N ILE A 255 10.43 -3.27 -31.58
CA ILE A 255 10.57 -3.93 -30.28
C ILE A 255 9.19 -3.94 -29.63
N VAL A 256 8.71 -5.12 -29.25
CA VAL A 256 7.48 -5.27 -28.47
C VAL A 256 7.75 -4.83 -27.05
N VAL A 257 7.04 -3.81 -26.59
CA VAL A 257 7.18 -3.28 -25.24
C VAL A 257 5.96 -3.66 -24.41
N ILE A 258 6.18 -4.24 -23.26
CA ILE A 258 5.14 -4.51 -22.26
C ILE A 258 5.51 -3.91 -20.90
N GLY A 259 4.51 -3.56 -20.12
CA GLY A 259 4.70 -2.88 -18.85
C GLY A 259 4.04 -3.54 -17.65
N TYR A 260 4.19 -2.82 -16.55
CA TYR A 260 3.54 -3.06 -15.28
C TYR A 260 3.03 -1.72 -14.77
N ASP A 261 1.87 -1.72 -14.07
CA ASP A 261 1.15 -0.52 -13.63
C ASP A 261 0.29 0.13 -14.74
N ALA A 262 -0.34 1.28 -14.48
CA ALA A 262 -1.36 1.81 -15.37
C ALA A 262 -1.49 3.35 -15.32
N GLY A 263 -0.40 4.08 -15.15
CA GLY A 263 -0.40 5.54 -15.15
C GLY A 263 -0.78 6.14 -16.51
N LYS A 264 -1.06 7.44 -16.52
CA LYS A 264 -1.53 8.15 -17.72
C LYS A 264 -0.63 7.95 -18.93
N GLN A 265 0.69 8.04 -18.76
CA GLN A 265 1.64 7.93 -19.87
C GLN A 265 1.62 6.54 -20.53
N GLN A 266 1.48 5.46 -19.73
CA GLN A 266 1.32 4.10 -20.24
C GLN A 266 0.00 3.93 -20.99
N LYS A 267 -1.12 4.40 -20.43
CA LYS A 267 -2.41 4.35 -21.11
C LYS A 267 -2.37 5.02 -22.47
N ASP A 268 -1.72 6.18 -22.56
CA ASP A 268 -1.53 6.90 -23.83
C ASP A 268 -0.65 6.12 -24.80
N ALA A 269 0.42 5.46 -24.33
CA ALA A 269 1.30 4.61 -25.15
C ALA A 269 0.59 3.37 -25.68
N ILE A 270 -0.24 2.73 -24.86
CA ILE A 270 -1.05 1.57 -25.28
C ILE A 270 -2.09 1.98 -26.33
N ARG A 271 -2.81 3.08 -26.14
CA ARG A 271 -3.78 3.58 -27.13
C ARG A 271 -3.12 3.89 -28.48
N LYS A 272 -1.88 4.40 -28.46
CA LYS A 272 -1.08 4.68 -29.65
C LYS A 272 -0.43 3.43 -30.25
N GLY A 273 -0.44 2.30 -29.55
CA GLY A 273 0.18 1.04 -29.99
C GLY A 273 1.71 1.02 -29.86
N VAL A 274 2.30 1.91 -29.06
CA VAL A 274 3.74 1.92 -28.72
C VAL A 274 4.05 0.90 -27.63
N GLU A 275 3.18 0.79 -26.65
CA GLU A 275 3.17 -0.25 -25.64
C GLU A 275 2.10 -1.28 -26.02
N ALA A 276 2.47 -2.57 -26.07
CA ALA A 276 1.58 -3.63 -26.49
C ALA A 276 0.53 -3.99 -25.42
N GLY A 277 0.85 -3.75 -24.18
CA GLY A 277 -0.03 -3.94 -23.01
C GLY A 277 0.77 -4.00 -21.72
N ALA A 278 0.07 -4.06 -20.61
CA ALA A 278 0.69 -4.10 -19.28
C ALA A 278 -0.15 -4.90 -18.28
N VAL A 279 0.49 -5.28 -17.18
CA VAL A 279 -0.17 -5.80 -15.98
C VAL A 279 -0.55 -4.63 -15.08
N SER A 280 -1.83 -4.41 -14.85
CA SER A 280 -2.32 -3.49 -13.84
C SER A 280 -2.60 -4.20 -12.53
N GLN A 281 -2.27 -3.54 -11.43
CA GLN A 281 -2.61 -3.94 -10.06
C GLN A 281 -3.96 -3.33 -9.65
N ASP A 282 -4.38 -3.57 -8.40
CA ASP A 282 -5.46 -2.81 -7.76
C ASP A 282 -4.88 -1.88 -6.68
N PRO A 283 -4.30 -0.72 -7.04
CA PRO A 283 -3.67 0.16 -6.05
C PRO A 283 -4.66 0.73 -5.03
N VAL A 284 -5.89 1.03 -5.44
CA VAL A 284 -6.95 1.47 -4.52
C VAL A 284 -7.28 0.36 -3.52
N GLY A 285 -7.43 -0.88 -4.01
CA GLY A 285 -7.63 -2.05 -3.16
C GLY A 285 -6.46 -2.31 -2.22
N ILE A 286 -5.21 -2.18 -2.67
CA ILE A 286 -4.00 -2.32 -1.85
C ILE A 286 -4.05 -1.36 -0.66
N GLY A 287 -4.27 -0.06 -0.91
CA GLY A 287 -4.34 0.94 0.13
C GLY A 287 -5.51 0.72 1.10
N TYR A 288 -6.69 0.40 0.55
CA TYR A 288 -7.88 0.11 1.35
C TYR A 288 -7.68 -1.11 2.27
N LYS A 289 -7.20 -2.21 1.72
CA LYS A 289 -7.00 -3.46 2.44
C LYS A 289 -5.93 -3.37 3.53
N CYS A 290 -4.89 -2.55 3.33
CA CYS A 290 -3.91 -2.30 4.38
C CYS A 290 -4.54 -1.64 5.61
N VAL A 291 -5.27 -0.53 5.41
CA VAL A 291 -5.89 0.20 6.52
C VAL A 291 -7.03 -0.62 7.15
N GLU A 292 -7.83 -1.35 6.36
CA GLU A 292 -8.81 -2.31 6.87
C GLU A 292 -8.17 -3.35 7.80
N ALA A 293 -7.09 -4.00 7.34
CA ALA A 293 -6.39 -5.00 8.13
C ALA A 293 -5.77 -4.42 9.42
N ALA A 294 -5.21 -3.21 9.34
CA ALA A 294 -4.69 -2.49 10.50
C ALA A 294 -5.79 -2.16 11.51
N ALA A 295 -6.94 -1.66 11.05
CA ALA A 295 -8.08 -1.34 11.90
C ALA A 295 -8.65 -2.59 12.61
N LYS A 296 -8.72 -3.73 11.90
CA LYS A 296 -9.09 -5.03 12.47
C LYS A 296 -8.07 -5.52 13.51
N ALA A 297 -6.78 -5.42 13.19
CA ALA A 297 -5.71 -5.84 14.10
C ALA A 297 -5.71 -5.03 15.41
N ILE A 298 -5.99 -3.72 15.36
CA ILE A 298 -6.15 -2.87 16.56
C ILE A 298 -7.26 -3.39 17.50
N LYS A 299 -8.34 -3.92 16.92
CA LYS A 299 -9.48 -4.49 17.66
C LYS A 299 -9.25 -5.93 18.11
N GLY A 300 -8.12 -6.55 17.76
CA GLY A 300 -7.85 -7.97 17.99
C GLY A 300 -8.68 -8.91 17.11
N GLU A 301 -9.27 -8.41 16.03
CA GLU A 301 -9.98 -9.21 15.05
C GLU A 301 -9.00 -10.01 14.17
N PRO A 302 -9.34 -11.22 13.74
CA PRO A 302 -8.47 -12.01 12.88
C PRO A 302 -8.32 -11.36 11.50
N VAL A 303 -7.07 -11.38 10.97
CA VAL A 303 -6.75 -10.93 9.61
C VAL A 303 -5.97 -12.04 8.90
N PRO A 304 -6.22 -12.31 7.61
CA PRO A 304 -5.44 -13.27 6.86
C PRO A 304 -4.00 -12.75 6.69
N LYS A 305 -3.03 -13.67 6.78
CA LYS A 305 -1.60 -13.33 6.65
C LYS A 305 -1.26 -12.72 5.29
N THR A 306 -1.88 -13.23 4.23
CA THR A 306 -1.76 -12.73 2.86
C THR A 306 -3.12 -12.29 2.36
N ILE A 307 -3.18 -11.07 1.86
CA ILE A 307 -4.37 -10.48 1.23
C ILE A 307 -3.98 -10.18 -0.22
N ASP A 308 -4.27 -11.13 -1.12
CA ASP A 308 -4.04 -10.94 -2.54
C ASP A 308 -5.06 -9.94 -3.09
N THR A 309 -4.58 -8.88 -3.71
CA THR A 309 -5.40 -7.84 -4.34
C THR A 309 -5.61 -8.08 -5.84
N GLY A 310 -4.98 -9.13 -6.38
CA GLY A 310 -5.10 -9.52 -7.78
C GLY A 310 -4.35 -8.61 -8.75
N PHE A 311 -4.42 -8.99 -10.03
CA PHE A 311 -3.91 -8.20 -11.15
C PHE A 311 -4.70 -8.53 -12.42
N LYS A 312 -4.63 -7.65 -13.42
CA LYS A 312 -5.24 -7.86 -14.74
C LYS A 312 -4.31 -7.38 -15.85
N TRP A 313 -4.38 -8.08 -16.99
CA TRP A 313 -3.77 -7.59 -18.21
C TRP A 313 -4.68 -6.57 -18.88
N TYR A 314 -4.09 -5.47 -19.33
CA TYR A 314 -4.76 -4.53 -20.20
C TYR A 314 -3.93 -4.19 -21.43
N ASP A 315 -4.61 -3.98 -22.53
CA ASP A 315 -4.06 -3.61 -23.82
C ASP A 315 -5.07 -2.75 -24.59
N LYS A 316 -4.77 -2.46 -25.84
CA LYS A 316 -5.64 -1.60 -26.68
C LYS A 316 -7.07 -2.14 -26.83
N ALA A 317 -7.28 -3.46 -26.70
CA ALA A 317 -8.59 -4.07 -26.91
C ALA A 317 -9.51 -3.86 -25.69
N ASN A 318 -8.96 -3.78 -24.46
CA ASN A 318 -9.76 -3.74 -23.25
C ASN A 318 -9.53 -2.52 -22.35
N ILE A 319 -8.58 -1.63 -22.66
CA ILE A 319 -8.20 -0.47 -21.83
C ILE A 319 -9.40 0.43 -21.47
N ASP A 320 -10.39 0.53 -22.33
CA ASP A 320 -11.58 1.38 -22.11
C ASP A 320 -12.79 0.58 -21.60
N SER A 321 -12.61 -0.71 -21.24
CA SER A 321 -13.68 -1.54 -20.70
C SER A 321 -14.07 -1.15 -19.27
N ALA A 322 -15.32 -1.41 -18.90
CA ALA A 322 -15.82 -1.19 -17.55
C ALA A 322 -15.04 -1.99 -16.48
N GLU A 323 -14.52 -3.16 -16.86
CA GLU A 323 -13.74 -4.03 -15.99
C GLU A 323 -12.36 -3.44 -15.66
N MET A 324 -11.72 -2.78 -16.63
CA MET A 324 -10.38 -2.20 -16.44
C MET A 324 -10.42 -0.83 -15.76
N LYS A 325 -11.47 -0.06 -15.98
CA LYS A 325 -11.58 1.31 -15.49
C LYS A 325 -11.24 1.51 -14.00
N PRO A 326 -11.63 0.64 -13.05
CA PRO A 326 -11.28 0.79 -11.65
C PRO A 326 -9.79 0.57 -11.33
N LEU A 327 -9.05 -0.11 -12.21
CA LEU A 327 -7.65 -0.48 -12.04
C LEU A 327 -6.69 0.47 -12.77
N LEU A 328 -7.23 1.41 -13.56
CA LEU A 328 -6.46 2.39 -14.31
C LEU A 328 -6.56 3.75 -13.62
N TYR A 329 -5.44 4.45 -13.46
CA TYR A 329 -5.35 5.70 -12.70
C TYR A 329 -4.64 6.81 -13.49
N ASP A 330 -4.80 8.06 -13.03
CA ASP A 330 -4.21 9.28 -13.63
C ASP A 330 -3.40 10.06 -12.59
#